data_2f099ddc3c648ce8659629d4a840a58b
#
_entry.id   2f099ddc3c648ce8659629d4a840a58b
#
_cell.length_a   1.000
_cell.length_b   1.000
_cell.length_c   1.000
_cell.angle_alpha   90.00
_cell.angle_beta   90.00
_cell.angle_gamma   90.00
#
_symmetry.space_group_name_H-M   'P 1'
#
loop_
_entity.id
_entity.type
_entity.pdbx_description
1 polymer ?
#
loop_
_entity_poly.entity_id
_entity_poly.type
_entity_poly.pdbx_seq_one_letter_code
_entity_poly.pdbx_strand_id
1 'polypeptide(L)'
;IRDSCNSIGMIAGGNTVVFNPHPNAKKTTIFTINMINEASLEAGGPDNIAVTVEAPTMDSSAVMMKHPAIPLLVATGGPGVVTAVLSSGKRAIGAGAGNPPVLVDDTADVRKAAQDIVNGCTFDNNLPCIAEKEIVAMDGIADELMHYMIQENGCYLASKEIQDKLTATVITPKGALNRKCVGRSARALLSMVGVEVGPEIRCIVFEGPKEHPLIATELMMPILGMVRVKSFEEGVETAVWLEHGNRHSAHIHSKNVDNITTYAKAVDTAILVKNGPSYAALGFGGEGYCTFTIASRTGEGLTSAQTFTKRRRCTMSDSLCIR
;
A
#
# COMPACT_ATOMS: atom_id res chain seq x y z
N ILE A 1 -7.02 -4.02 10.33
CA ILE A 1 -7.52 -4.45 9.01
C ILE A 1 -6.65 -5.60 8.46
N ARG A 2 -5.34 -5.45 8.35
CA ARG A 2 -4.46 -6.49 7.81
C ARG A 2 -4.57 -7.82 8.57
N ASP A 3 -4.59 -7.78 9.89
CA ASP A 3 -4.69 -8.98 10.72
C ASP A 3 -6.01 -9.72 10.46
N SER A 4 -7.14 -9.00 10.36
CA SER A 4 -8.43 -9.60 10.04
C SER A 4 -8.48 -10.16 8.62
N CYS A 5 -8.06 -9.42 7.60
CA CYS A 5 -8.07 -9.91 6.22
C CYS A 5 -7.19 -11.14 6.04
N ASN A 6 -5.97 -11.14 6.61
CA ASN A 6 -5.09 -12.31 6.54
C ASN A 6 -5.68 -13.51 7.30
N SER A 7 -6.24 -13.29 8.50
CA SER A 7 -6.87 -14.39 9.27
C SER A 7 -8.01 -15.03 8.50
N ILE A 8 -8.91 -14.24 7.92
CA ILE A 8 -10.02 -14.75 7.12
C ILE A 8 -9.50 -15.63 5.98
N GLY A 9 -8.51 -15.13 5.22
CA GLY A 9 -7.92 -15.88 4.12
C GLY A 9 -7.18 -17.15 4.58
N MET A 10 -6.44 -17.07 5.68
CA MET A 10 -5.70 -18.21 6.22
C MET A 10 -6.63 -19.28 6.79
N ILE A 11 -7.65 -18.90 7.54
CA ILE A 11 -8.66 -19.80 8.10
C ILE A 11 -9.47 -20.47 6.98
N ALA A 12 -9.89 -19.71 5.98
CA ALA A 12 -10.57 -20.25 4.79
C ALA A 12 -9.69 -21.26 4.03
N GLY A 13 -8.37 -21.12 4.09
CA GLY A 13 -7.38 -22.07 3.58
C GLY A 13 -7.14 -23.28 4.50
N GLY A 14 -7.85 -23.39 5.63
CA GLY A 14 -7.71 -24.48 6.59
C GLY A 14 -6.48 -24.34 7.51
N ASN A 15 -5.99 -23.14 7.76
CA ASN A 15 -4.84 -22.88 8.62
C ASN A 15 -5.27 -22.31 9.97
N THR A 16 -4.44 -22.53 10.98
CA THR A 16 -4.37 -21.72 12.19
C THR A 16 -3.33 -20.63 12.04
N VAL A 17 -3.44 -19.55 12.80
CA VAL A 17 -2.61 -18.34 12.60
C VAL A 17 -1.96 -17.92 13.92
N VAL A 18 -0.66 -17.59 13.88
CA VAL A 18 0.02 -16.96 14.99
C VAL A 18 0.61 -15.62 14.53
N PHE A 19 0.33 -14.56 15.29
CA PHE A 19 0.80 -13.20 15.02
C PHE A 19 1.95 -12.78 15.92
N ASN A 20 2.91 -12.06 15.35
CA ASN A 20 3.90 -11.28 16.08
C ASN A 20 3.81 -9.83 15.61
N PRO A 21 2.90 -9.02 16.18
CA PRO A 21 2.63 -7.66 15.72
C PRO A 21 3.77 -6.70 16.05
N HIS A 22 3.76 -5.54 15.39
CA HIS A 22 4.57 -4.42 15.83
C HIS A 22 4.19 -4.02 17.27
N PRO A 23 5.14 -3.70 18.17
CA PRO A 23 4.84 -3.38 19.57
C PRO A 23 3.77 -2.32 19.78
N ASN A 24 3.69 -1.31 18.89
CA ASN A 24 2.66 -0.26 18.96
C ASN A 24 1.26 -0.74 18.53
N ALA A 25 1.16 -1.86 17.81
CA ALA A 25 -0.10 -2.41 17.34
C ALA A 25 -0.64 -3.56 18.20
N LYS A 26 0.10 -3.99 19.22
CA LYS A 26 -0.20 -5.20 20.00
C LYS A 26 -1.62 -5.23 20.58
N LYS A 27 -2.10 -4.10 21.13
CA LYS A 27 -3.45 -4.03 21.72
C LYS A 27 -4.55 -4.24 20.66
N THR A 28 -4.39 -3.62 19.50
CA THR A 28 -5.34 -3.76 18.39
C THR A 28 -5.32 -5.19 17.84
N THR A 29 -4.13 -5.79 17.71
CA THR A 29 -4.00 -7.19 17.26
C THR A 29 -4.65 -8.15 18.24
N ILE A 30 -4.40 -8.00 19.56
CA ILE A 30 -5.04 -8.84 20.60
C ILE A 30 -6.57 -8.73 20.52
N PHE A 31 -7.10 -7.49 20.42
CA PHE A 31 -8.54 -7.27 20.30
C PHE A 31 -9.11 -7.96 19.03
N THR A 32 -8.45 -7.79 17.88
CA THR A 32 -8.88 -8.41 16.62
C THR A 32 -8.89 -9.95 16.71
N ILE A 33 -7.87 -10.54 17.34
CA ILE A 33 -7.77 -12.00 17.50
C ILE A 33 -8.86 -12.56 18.41
N ASN A 34 -9.18 -11.87 19.50
CA ASN A 34 -10.28 -12.25 20.36
C ASN A 34 -11.60 -12.26 19.59
N MET A 35 -11.90 -11.22 18.81
CA MET A 35 -13.09 -11.18 17.95
C MET A 35 -13.12 -12.36 16.95
N ILE A 36 -11.98 -12.72 16.36
CA ILE A 36 -11.91 -13.84 15.40
C ILE A 36 -12.17 -15.16 16.09
N ASN A 37 -11.62 -15.38 17.27
CA ASN A 37 -11.85 -16.60 18.04
C ASN A 37 -13.31 -16.70 18.52
N GLU A 38 -13.90 -15.61 19.01
CA GLU A 38 -15.32 -15.54 19.37
C GLU A 38 -16.21 -15.90 18.18
N ALA A 39 -15.99 -15.27 17.02
CA ALA A 39 -16.74 -15.57 15.81
C ALA A 39 -16.56 -17.04 15.34
N SER A 40 -15.36 -17.61 15.51
CA SER A 40 -15.10 -19.04 15.22
C SER A 40 -15.94 -19.94 16.10
N LEU A 41 -15.96 -19.69 17.41
CA LEU A 41 -16.73 -20.47 18.36
C LEU A 41 -18.24 -20.36 18.09
N GLU A 42 -18.76 -19.17 17.84
CA GLU A 42 -20.16 -18.94 17.48
C GLU A 42 -20.59 -19.71 16.22
N ALA A 43 -19.67 -19.84 15.26
CA ALA A 43 -19.88 -20.63 14.05
C ALA A 43 -19.68 -22.15 14.22
N GLY A 44 -19.39 -22.64 15.45
CA GLY A 44 -19.09 -24.03 15.71
C GLY A 44 -17.68 -24.48 15.34
N GLY A 45 -16.78 -23.52 15.13
CA GLY A 45 -15.36 -23.76 14.82
C GLY A 45 -14.54 -24.08 16.10
N PRO A 46 -13.24 -24.40 15.93
CA PRO A 46 -12.34 -24.65 17.05
C PRO A 46 -11.99 -23.39 17.83
N ASP A 47 -11.65 -23.56 19.10
CA ASP A 47 -11.06 -22.50 19.92
C ASP A 47 -9.61 -22.22 19.52
N ASN A 48 -9.13 -20.99 19.80
CA ASN A 48 -7.75 -20.57 19.57
C ASN A 48 -7.24 -20.77 18.12
N ILE A 49 -8.12 -20.56 17.16
CA ILE A 49 -7.78 -20.66 15.73
C ILE A 49 -6.78 -19.57 15.30
N ALA A 50 -6.79 -18.44 16.00
CA ALA A 50 -5.83 -17.35 15.87
C ALA A 50 -5.23 -17.01 17.23
N VAL A 51 -3.91 -16.83 17.30
CA VAL A 51 -3.20 -16.47 18.53
C VAL A 51 -2.15 -15.37 18.27
N THR A 52 -1.69 -14.70 19.32
CA THR A 52 -0.68 -13.64 19.19
C THR A 52 0.30 -13.67 20.35
N VAL A 53 1.49 -13.12 20.10
CA VAL A 53 2.48 -12.85 21.15
C VAL A 53 2.04 -11.57 21.89
N GLU A 54 1.81 -11.69 23.20
CA GLU A 54 1.36 -10.58 24.05
C GLU A 54 2.40 -9.45 24.14
N ALA A 55 3.68 -9.82 24.26
CA ALA A 55 4.82 -8.89 24.31
C ALA A 55 5.76 -9.14 23.14
N PRO A 56 5.44 -8.65 21.92
CA PRO A 56 6.23 -8.90 20.72
C PRO A 56 7.60 -8.25 20.80
N THR A 57 8.64 -9.03 20.47
CA THR A 57 10.05 -8.61 20.43
C THR A 57 10.72 -9.13 19.17
N MET A 58 11.94 -8.71 18.91
CA MET A 58 12.77 -9.29 17.84
C MET A 58 13.09 -10.77 18.12
N ASP A 59 13.29 -11.13 19.39
CA ASP A 59 13.56 -12.51 19.79
C ASP A 59 12.35 -13.41 19.56
N SER A 60 11.13 -12.96 19.93
CA SER A 60 9.91 -13.70 19.65
C SER A 60 9.71 -13.90 18.13
N SER A 61 10.03 -12.90 17.31
CA SER A 61 10.04 -13.03 15.85
C SER A 61 11.02 -14.11 15.39
N ALA A 62 12.25 -14.08 15.90
CA ALA A 62 13.29 -15.06 15.52
C ALA A 62 12.90 -16.49 15.91
N VAL A 63 12.30 -16.67 17.09
CA VAL A 63 11.77 -17.98 17.55
C VAL A 63 10.67 -18.47 16.63
N MET A 64 9.68 -17.62 16.29
CA MET A 64 8.58 -17.99 15.39
C MET A 64 9.09 -18.33 13.98
N MET A 65 10.02 -17.56 13.43
CA MET A 65 10.60 -17.82 12.11
C MET A 65 11.27 -19.21 12.04
N LYS A 66 11.84 -19.68 13.14
CA LYS A 66 12.53 -20.99 13.21
C LYS A 66 11.65 -22.13 13.69
N HIS A 67 10.49 -21.85 14.29
CA HIS A 67 9.67 -22.87 14.95
C HIS A 67 9.14 -23.92 13.95
N PRO A 68 9.39 -25.23 14.18
CA PRO A 68 9.08 -26.26 13.18
C PRO A 68 7.58 -26.39 12.87
N ALA A 69 6.70 -26.09 13.82
CA ALA A 69 5.26 -26.11 13.62
C ALA A 69 4.70 -24.94 12.78
N ILE A 70 5.54 -23.98 12.38
CA ILE A 70 5.14 -22.86 11.51
C ILE A 70 5.77 -23.07 10.13
N PRO A 71 5.06 -23.71 9.19
CA PRO A 71 5.62 -24.03 7.87
C PRO A 71 5.57 -22.87 6.88
N LEU A 72 4.68 -21.89 7.10
CA LEU A 72 4.49 -20.73 6.23
C LEU A 72 4.67 -19.45 7.03
N LEU A 73 5.54 -18.57 6.55
CA LEU A 73 5.76 -17.24 7.10
C LEU A 73 5.14 -16.18 6.18
N VAL A 74 4.44 -15.22 6.77
CA VAL A 74 3.88 -14.07 6.06
C VAL A 74 4.37 -12.81 6.74
N ALA A 75 5.09 -11.97 6.02
CA ALA A 75 5.58 -10.70 6.55
C ALA A 75 5.13 -9.53 5.70
N THR A 76 4.65 -8.49 6.36
CA THR A 76 4.39 -7.18 5.75
C THR A 76 5.14 -6.13 6.53
N GLY A 77 6.01 -5.38 5.88
CA GLY A 77 6.78 -4.33 6.55
C GLY A 77 8.03 -3.91 5.79
N GLY A 78 8.90 -3.20 6.48
CA GLY A 78 10.12 -2.68 5.87
C GLY A 78 11.08 -3.79 5.38
N PRO A 79 12.10 -3.41 4.57
CA PRO A 79 12.99 -4.36 3.89
C PRO A 79 13.67 -5.37 4.83
N GLY A 80 14.00 -4.94 6.05
CA GLY A 80 14.69 -5.80 7.03
C GLY A 80 13.85 -7.00 7.47
N VAL A 81 12.55 -6.80 7.77
CA VAL A 81 11.63 -7.87 8.17
C VAL A 81 11.38 -8.82 7.01
N VAL A 82 11.13 -8.28 5.82
CA VAL A 82 10.92 -9.07 4.60
C VAL A 82 12.14 -9.92 4.27
N THR A 83 13.33 -9.34 4.32
CA THR A 83 14.59 -10.08 4.08
C THR A 83 14.80 -11.19 5.13
N ALA A 84 14.54 -10.92 6.41
CA ALA A 84 14.67 -11.92 7.47
C ALA A 84 13.75 -13.13 7.25
N VAL A 85 12.48 -12.87 6.88
CA VAL A 85 11.51 -13.93 6.61
C VAL A 85 11.87 -14.73 5.36
N LEU A 86 12.28 -14.07 4.27
CA LEU A 86 12.74 -14.74 3.03
C LEU A 86 14.02 -15.57 3.25
N SER A 87 14.88 -15.16 4.16
CA SER A 87 16.12 -15.86 4.50
C SER A 87 15.93 -17.00 5.52
N SER A 88 14.71 -17.25 5.99
CA SER A 88 14.42 -18.24 7.03
C SER A 88 14.60 -19.70 6.60
N GLY A 89 14.69 -19.97 5.31
CA GLY A 89 14.69 -21.32 4.74
C GLY A 89 13.31 -21.98 4.67
N LYS A 90 12.24 -21.28 5.05
CA LYS A 90 10.86 -21.75 4.96
C LYS A 90 10.13 -21.13 3.76
N ARG A 91 8.95 -21.68 3.43
CA ARG A 91 8.04 -20.97 2.53
C ARG A 91 7.68 -19.62 3.16
N ALA A 92 7.91 -18.55 2.43
CA ALA A 92 7.71 -17.19 2.93
C ALA A 92 7.01 -16.33 1.89
N ILE A 93 6.06 -15.52 2.36
CA ILE A 93 5.35 -14.50 1.58
C ILE A 93 5.80 -13.15 2.13
N GLY A 94 6.47 -12.36 1.29
CA GLY A 94 7.06 -11.09 1.68
C GLY A 94 6.38 -9.91 0.99
N ALA A 95 5.68 -9.07 1.76
CA ALA A 95 5.10 -7.82 1.32
C ALA A 95 5.98 -6.64 1.79
N GLY A 96 6.63 -5.99 0.84
CA GLY A 96 7.59 -4.91 1.08
C GLY A 96 6.98 -3.52 1.07
N ALA A 97 7.85 -2.51 0.99
CA ALA A 97 7.49 -1.13 0.79
C ALA A 97 6.97 -0.88 -0.64
N GLY A 98 6.18 0.17 -0.81
CA GLY A 98 5.74 0.67 -2.10
C GLY A 98 5.90 2.18 -2.17
N ASN A 99 6.14 2.71 -3.36
CA ASN A 99 6.04 4.14 -3.65
C ASN A 99 5.22 4.28 -4.94
N PRO A 100 3.88 4.15 -4.86
CA PRO A 100 3.03 4.05 -6.04
C PRO A 100 2.87 5.36 -6.80
N PRO A 101 3.45 5.49 -8.00
CA PRO A 101 3.28 6.67 -8.84
C PRO A 101 1.92 6.66 -9.55
N VAL A 102 1.39 7.87 -9.79
CA VAL A 102 0.21 8.09 -10.63
C VAL A 102 0.63 8.80 -11.90
N LEU A 103 0.50 8.15 -13.04
CA LEU A 103 0.72 8.77 -14.35
C LEU A 103 -0.62 9.31 -14.90
N VAL A 104 -0.65 10.59 -15.25
CA VAL A 104 -1.82 11.23 -15.86
C VAL A 104 -1.44 11.74 -17.23
N ASP A 105 -1.98 11.12 -18.28
CA ASP A 105 -1.72 11.54 -19.65
C ASP A 105 -2.76 12.56 -20.17
N ASP A 106 -2.50 13.11 -21.33
CA ASP A 106 -3.33 14.14 -21.98
C ASP A 106 -4.71 13.63 -22.48
N THR A 107 -4.94 12.32 -22.45
CA THR A 107 -6.24 11.72 -22.79
C THR A 107 -7.13 11.51 -21.56
N ALA A 108 -6.62 11.77 -20.36
CA ALA A 108 -7.34 11.55 -19.12
C ALA A 108 -8.60 12.43 -19.00
N ASP A 109 -9.54 11.96 -18.20
CA ASP A 109 -10.56 12.84 -17.62
C ASP A 109 -9.95 13.53 -16.40
N VAL A 110 -9.42 14.72 -16.63
CA VAL A 110 -8.57 15.44 -15.66
C VAL A 110 -9.31 15.73 -14.35
N ARG A 111 -10.58 16.12 -14.43
CA ARG A 111 -11.41 16.40 -13.23
C ARG A 111 -11.62 15.13 -12.41
N LYS A 112 -11.96 14.03 -13.09
CA LYS A 112 -12.09 12.72 -12.43
C LYS A 112 -10.77 12.23 -11.87
N ALA A 113 -9.67 12.39 -12.61
CA ALA A 113 -8.33 12.04 -12.14
C ALA A 113 -7.97 12.78 -10.85
N ALA A 114 -8.22 14.09 -10.77
CA ALA A 114 -8.00 14.88 -9.55
C ALA A 114 -8.77 14.32 -8.35
N GLN A 115 -10.06 13.99 -8.55
CA GLN A 115 -10.89 13.42 -7.49
C GLN A 115 -10.38 12.04 -7.04
N ASP A 116 -10.10 11.15 -7.98
CA ASP A 116 -9.66 9.78 -7.68
C ASP A 116 -8.32 9.78 -6.94
N ILE A 117 -7.35 10.56 -7.42
CA ILE A 117 -6.01 10.70 -6.83
C ILE A 117 -6.11 11.20 -5.38
N VAL A 118 -6.88 12.26 -5.15
CA VAL A 118 -7.05 12.79 -3.80
C VAL A 118 -7.77 11.79 -2.90
N ASN A 119 -8.81 11.13 -3.40
CA ASN A 119 -9.54 10.14 -2.64
C ASN A 119 -8.66 8.95 -2.25
N GLY A 120 -7.86 8.42 -3.18
CA GLY A 120 -6.94 7.34 -2.92
C GLY A 120 -5.81 7.75 -1.97
N CYS A 121 -5.18 8.90 -2.20
CA CYS A 121 -4.13 9.42 -1.33
C CYS A 121 -4.61 9.68 0.10
N THR A 122 -5.83 10.16 0.29
CA THR A 122 -6.37 10.51 1.61
C THR A 122 -7.04 9.35 2.33
N PHE A 123 -7.20 8.21 1.66
CA PHE A 123 -7.71 6.99 2.28
C PHE A 123 -6.80 6.57 3.45
N ASP A 124 -7.38 6.51 4.65
CA ASP A 124 -6.68 6.23 5.91
C ASP A 124 -5.40 7.07 6.10
N ASN A 125 -5.46 8.37 5.76
CA ASN A 125 -4.31 9.29 5.80
C ASN A 125 -3.06 8.76 5.08
N ASN A 126 -3.23 8.09 3.94
CA ASN A 126 -2.14 7.52 3.13
C ASN A 126 -1.34 6.39 3.82
N LEU A 127 -1.89 5.73 4.84
CA LEU A 127 -1.25 4.59 5.48
C LEU A 127 -1.16 3.34 4.60
N PRO A 128 -2.15 3.03 3.72
CA PRO A 128 -2.02 1.90 2.82
C PRO A 128 -0.85 2.09 1.85
N CYS A 129 -0.03 1.04 1.71
CA CYS A 129 1.14 1.04 0.83
C CYS A 129 0.79 1.13 -0.67
N ILE A 130 -0.48 0.90 -1.03
CA ILE A 130 -1.00 1.06 -2.40
C ILE A 130 -1.44 2.49 -2.72
N ALA A 131 -1.62 3.35 -1.69
CA ALA A 131 -2.13 4.70 -1.88
C ALA A 131 -1.19 5.53 -2.76
N GLU A 132 -1.76 6.43 -3.54
CA GLU A 132 -1.04 7.36 -4.40
C GLU A 132 -0.01 8.15 -3.58
N LYS A 133 1.26 8.13 -3.99
CA LYS A 133 2.36 8.80 -3.29
C LYS A 133 2.84 10.05 -4.02
N GLU A 134 2.88 10.01 -5.34
CA GLU A 134 3.29 11.11 -6.18
C GLU A 134 2.55 11.08 -7.52
N ILE A 135 2.52 12.22 -8.18
CA ILE A 135 1.85 12.43 -9.46
C ILE A 135 2.89 12.74 -10.53
N VAL A 136 2.78 12.06 -11.66
CA VAL A 136 3.50 12.40 -12.90
C VAL A 136 2.46 12.85 -13.91
N ALA A 137 2.42 14.14 -14.24
CA ALA A 137 1.40 14.71 -15.10
C ALA A 137 2.02 15.30 -16.39
N MET A 138 1.35 15.06 -17.52
CA MET A 138 1.70 15.72 -18.78
C MET A 138 1.55 17.23 -18.64
N ASP A 139 2.49 17.97 -19.19
CA ASP A 139 2.57 19.45 -19.12
C ASP A 139 1.26 20.12 -19.54
N GLY A 140 0.65 19.63 -20.62
CA GLY A 140 -0.58 20.21 -21.17
C GLY A 140 -1.80 20.13 -20.25
N ILE A 141 -1.82 19.24 -19.25
CA ILE A 141 -2.96 19.05 -18.33
C ILE A 141 -2.63 19.30 -16.86
N ALA A 142 -1.37 19.53 -16.54
CA ALA A 142 -0.90 19.64 -15.17
C ALA A 142 -1.53 20.81 -14.40
N ASP A 143 -1.69 21.96 -15.03
CA ASP A 143 -2.34 23.13 -14.40
C ASP A 143 -3.83 22.89 -14.14
N GLU A 144 -4.52 22.25 -15.09
CA GLU A 144 -5.93 21.87 -14.93
C GLU A 144 -6.12 20.82 -13.81
N LEU A 145 -5.25 19.82 -13.75
CA LEU A 145 -5.23 18.81 -12.70
C LEU A 145 -5.05 19.47 -11.33
N MET A 146 -4.05 20.32 -11.18
CA MET A 146 -3.79 21.06 -9.94
C MET A 146 -4.97 21.93 -9.54
N HIS A 147 -5.59 22.62 -10.52
CA HIS A 147 -6.79 23.42 -10.30
C HIS A 147 -7.91 22.59 -9.67
N TYR A 148 -8.28 21.44 -10.24
CA TYR A 148 -9.35 20.61 -9.70
C TYR A 148 -8.98 19.99 -8.34
N MET A 149 -7.72 19.65 -8.11
CA MET A 149 -7.27 19.16 -6.81
C MET A 149 -7.47 20.22 -5.71
N ILE A 150 -7.15 21.48 -6.00
CA ILE A 150 -7.25 22.59 -5.04
C ILE A 150 -8.69 23.05 -4.87
N GLN A 151 -9.41 23.33 -5.95
CA GLN A 151 -10.71 23.98 -5.90
C GLN A 151 -11.84 23.03 -5.53
N GLU A 152 -11.75 21.75 -5.89
CA GLU A 152 -12.86 20.81 -5.74
C GLU A 152 -12.57 19.65 -4.77
N ASN A 153 -11.31 19.36 -4.49
CA ASN A 153 -10.92 18.15 -3.76
C ASN A 153 -10.20 18.41 -2.43
N GLY A 154 -10.20 19.64 -1.94
CA GLY A 154 -9.69 19.97 -0.61
C GLY A 154 -8.17 19.84 -0.48
N CYS A 155 -7.43 20.19 -1.51
CA CYS A 155 -5.97 20.22 -1.47
C CYS A 155 -5.46 21.62 -1.08
N TYR A 156 -4.45 21.64 -0.20
CA TYR A 156 -3.68 22.84 0.14
C TYR A 156 -2.43 22.91 -0.73
N LEU A 157 -2.27 23.99 -1.52
CA LEU A 157 -1.08 24.23 -2.33
C LEU A 157 0.05 24.76 -1.44
N ALA A 158 1.09 23.97 -1.25
CA ALA A 158 2.24 24.34 -0.42
C ALA A 158 3.21 25.26 -1.19
N SER A 159 3.44 26.47 -0.66
CA SER A 159 4.51 27.36 -1.15
C SER A 159 5.88 26.72 -0.92
N LYS A 160 6.92 27.22 -1.61
CA LYS A 160 8.29 26.71 -1.43
C LYS A 160 8.76 26.75 0.04
N GLU A 161 8.41 27.79 0.77
CA GLU A 161 8.71 27.91 2.20
C GLU A 161 8.05 26.77 3.02
N ILE A 162 6.79 26.46 2.72
CA ILE A 162 6.06 25.39 3.41
C ILE A 162 6.61 24.01 3.01
N GLN A 163 6.99 23.81 1.76
CA GLN A 163 7.66 22.57 1.31
C GLN A 163 8.95 22.33 2.09
N ASP A 164 9.77 23.36 2.27
CA ASP A 164 11.04 23.28 2.99
C ASP A 164 10.80 22.94 4.49
N LYS A 165 9.83 23.60 5.15
CA LYS A 165 9.43 23.30 6.51
C LYS A 165 8.86 21.88 6.67
N LEU A 166 8.01 21.44 5.74
CA LEU A 166 7.48 20.08 5.71
C LEU A 166 8.60 19.07 5.52
N THR A 167 9.52 19.31 4.61
CA THR A 167 10.68 18.44 4.38
C THR A 167 11.49 18.27 5.66
N ALA A 168 11.83 19.36 6.34
CA ALA A 168 12.57 19.33 7.61
C ALA A 168 11.80 18.65 8.75
N THR A 169 10.46 18.67 8.72
CA THR A 169 9.60 18.05 9.74
C THR A 169 9.39 16.56 9.49
N VAL A 170 9.17 16.20 8.22
CA VAL A 170 8.79 14.85 7.77
C VAL A 170 10.01 13.94 7.58
N ILE A 171 11.10 14.49 7.08
CA ILE A 171 12.35 13.75 6.84
C ILE A 171 13.34 14.08 7.95
N THR A 172 13.82 13.07 8.64
CA THR A 172 14.85 13.24 9.68
C THR A 172 16.20 13.59 9.07
N PRO A 173 17.15 14.16 9.83
CA PRO A 173 18.51 14.44 9.35
C PRO A 173 19.27 13.20 8.83
N LYS A 174 18.81 12.00 9.18
CA LYS A 174 19.35 10.71 8.69
C LYS A 174 18.68 10.21 7.41
N GLY A 175 17.81 11.01 6.78
CA GLY A 175 17.06 10.64 5.58
C GLY A 175 15.90 9.66 5.79
N ALA A 176 15.54 9.36 7.04
CA ALA A 176 14.42 8.47 7.35
C ALA A 176 13.15 9.27 7.65
N LEU A 177 11.98 8.65 7.44
CA LEU A 177 10.71 9.25 7.83
C LEU A 177 10.61 9.52 9.34
N ASN A 178 10.09 10.68 9.68
CA ASN A 178 9.70 10.99 11.04
C ASN A 178 8.42 10.24 11.41
N ARG A 179 8.55 9.22 12.25
CA ARG A 179 7.42 8.37 12.67
C ARG A 179 6.25 9.12 13.32
N LYS A 180 6.48 10.32 13.83
CA LYS A 180 5.43 11.18 14.42
C LYS A 180 4.49 11.76 13.36
N CYS A 181 4.92 11.82 12.10
CA CYS A 181 4.16 12.35 10.97
C CYS A 181 3.36 11.27 10.24
N VAL A 182 3.78 10.01 10.32
CA VAL A 182 3.13 8.87 9.63
C VAL A 182 1.66 8.73 10.05
N GLY A 183 0.76 8.67 9.07
CA GLY A 183 -0.69 8.55 9.28
C GLY A 183 -1.36 9.80 9.86
N ARG A 184 -0.68 10.93 9.93
CA ARG A 184 -1.28 12.20 10.33
C ARG A 184 -2.05 12.82 9.18
N SER A 185 -3.17 13.48 9.51
CA SER A 185 -3.94 14.24 8.52
C SER A 185 -3.16 15.44 7.99
N ALA A 186 -3.52 15.93 6.80
CA ALA A 186 -2.93 17.12 6.20
C ALA A 186 -2.97 18.34 7.16
N ARG A 187 -4.08 18.53 7.86
CA ARG A 187 -4.23 19.60 8.88
C ARG A 187 -3.19 19.49 9.97
N ALA A 188 -3.00 18.28 10.53
CA ALA A 188 -2.03 18.08 11.60
C ALA A 188 -0.59 18.33 11.13
N LEU A 189 -0.27 17.94 9.88
CA LEU A 189 1.04 18.20 9.28
C LEU A 189 1.27 19.70 9.04
N LEU A 190 0.26 20.40 8.52
CA LEU A 190 0.31 21.85 8.30
C LEU A 190 0.45 22.63 9.63
N SER A 191 -0.30 22.22 10.67
CA SER A 191 -0.16 22.83 12.00
C SER A 191 1.24 22.64 12.59
N MET A 192 1.92 21.51 12.33
CA MET A 192 3.32 21.29 12.75
C MET A 192 4.30 22.30 12.14
N VAL A 193 3.96 22.88 10.99
CA VAL A 193 4.80 23.88 10.28
C VAL A 193 4.25 25.30 10.41
N GLY A 194 3.27 25.51 11.30
CA GLY A 194 2.73 26.84 11.61
C GLY A 194 1.63 27.32 10.66
N VAL A 195 0.99 26.40 9.93
CA VAL A 195 -0.13 26.72 9.03
C VAL A 195 -1.42 26.13 9.58
N GLU A 196 -2.38 26.98 9.89
CA GLU A 196 -3.71 26.55 10.34
C GLU A 196 -4.70 26.56 9.17
N VAL A 197 -5.42 25.47 8.99
CA VAL A 197 -6.39 25.28 7.90
C VAL A 197 -7.69 24.64 8.44
N GLY A 198 -8.77 24.79 7.69
CA GLY A 198 -10.08 24.21 8.02
C GLY A 198 -10.15 22.68 7.80
N PRO A 199 -11.28 22.07 8.22
CA PRO A 199 -11.52 20.63 8.10
C PRO A 199 -11.69 20.15 6.66
N GLU A 200 -11.94 21.05 5.72
CA GLU A 200 -12.06 20.79 4.28
C GLU A 200 -10.71 20.36 3.65
N ILE A 201 -9.58 20.73 4.26
CA ILE A 201 -8.26 20.38 3.75
C ILE A 201 -7.93 18.93 4.09
N ARG A 202 -7.83 18.12 3.03
CA ARG A 202 -7.59 16.67 3.08
C ARG A 202 -6.19 16.27 2.70
N CYS A 203 -5.56 17.01 1.76
CA CYS A 203 -4.28 16.71 1.18
C CYS A 203 -3.41 17.96 1.04
N ILE A 204 -2.10 17.79 1.03
CA ILE A 204 -1.13 18.84 0.72
C ILE A 204 -0.56 18.53 -0.66
N VAL A 205 -0.57 19.51 -1.57
CA VAL A 205 -0.03 19.36 -2.93
C VAL A 205 1.02 20.41 -3.23
N PHE A 206 1.97 20.06 -4.08
CA PHE A 206 2.98 20.97 -4.60
C PHE A 206 3.57 20.42 -5.90
N GLU A 207 4.25 21.26 -6.66
CA GLU A 207 5.00 20.87 -7.85
C GLU A 207 6.51 20.90 -7.56
N GLY A 208 7.25 19.92 -8.05
CA GLY A 208 8.70 19.84 -7.86
C GLY A 208 9.39 18.80 -8.74
N PRO A 209 10.72 18.78 -8.76
CA PRO A 209 11.47 17.75 -9.48
C PRO A 209 11.30 16.37 -8.82
N LYS A 210 11.45 15.32 -9.60
CA LYS A 210 11.30 13.92 -9.10
C LYS A 210 12.24 13.57 -7.95
N GLU A 211 13.39 14.24 -7.87
CA GLU A 211 14.38 14.06 -6.80
C GLU A 211 14.01 14.79 -5.50
N HIS A 212 12.91 15.57 -5.48
CA HIS A 212 12.48 16.26 -4.27
C HIS A 212 12.19 15.23 -3.15
N PRO A 213 12.73 15.40 -1.93
CA PRO A 213 12.61 14.38 -0.87
C PRO A 213 11.18 13.97 -0.54
N LEU A 214 10.20 14.89 -0.62
CA LEU A 214 8.78 14.59 -0.41
C LEU A 214 8.10 13.94 -1.63
N ILE A 215 8.79 13.75 -2.75
CA ILE A 215 8.32 13.04 -3.93
C ILE A 215 8.99 11.66 -3.98
N ALA A 216 10.32 11.65 -3.85
CA ALA A 216 11.12 10.44 -3.98
C ALA A 216 11.05 9.48 -2.77
N THR A 217 10.28 9.80 -1.72
CA THR A 217 10.21 8.97 -0.51
C THR A 217 8.77 8.55 -0.24
N GLU A 218 8.54 7.27 0.03
CA GLU A 218 7.25 6.77 0.51
C GLU A 218 6.88 7.45 1.84
N LEU A 219 5.98 8.44 1.79
CA LEU A 219 5.70 9.30 2.95
C LEU A 219 4.72 8.70 3.95
N MET A 220 3.75 7.88 3.52
CA MET A 220 2.66 7.35 4.34
C MET A 220 1.89 8.46 5.09
N MET A 221 1.61 9.55 4.39
CA MET A 221 0.84 10.70 4.86
C MET A 221 0.30 11.49 3.64
N PRO A 222 -0.79 12.27 3.76
CA PRO A 222 -1.45 12.90 2.63
C PRO A 222 -0.69 14.15 2.11
N ILE A 223 0.47 13.91 1.55
CA ILE A 223 1.31 14.88 0.82
C ILE A 223 1.58 14.31 -0.56
N LEU A 224 1.17 15.01 -1.61
CA LEU A 224 1.37 14.65 -3.01
C LEU A 224 2.23 15.69 -3.71
N GLY A 225 3.42 15.29 -4.12
CA GLY A 225 4.21 16.08 -5.06
C GLY A 225 3.85 15.72 -6.50
N MET A 226 3.78 16.73 -7.37
CA MET A 226 3.55 16.56 -8.79
C MET A 226 4.84 16.84 -9.56
N VAL A 227 5.20 15.92 -10.45
CA VAL A 227 6.27 16.07 -11.43
C VAL A 227 5.64 16.31 -12.79
N ARG A 228 5.99 17.41 -13.41
CA ARG A 228 5.53 17.77 -14.76
C ARG A 228 6.47 17.18 -15.81
N VAL A 229 5.92 16.56 -16.84
CA VAL A 229 6.68 15.92 -17.92
C VAL A 229 6.18 16.40 -19.29
N LYS A 230 7.06 16.38 -20.29
CA LYS A 230 6.76 16.93 -21.63
C LYS A 230 6.26 15.88 -22.61
N SER A 231 6.56 14.59 -22.36
CA SER A 231 6.10 13.49 -23.21
C SER A 231 5.64 12.30 -22.37
N PHE A 232 4.83 11.45 -22.96
CA PHE A 232 4.37 10.24 -22.32
C PHE A 232 5.54 9.32 -21.95
N GLU A 233 6.54 9.20 -22.81
CA GLU A 233 7.75 8.40 -22.59
C GLU A 233 8.52 8.90 -21.36
N GLU A 234 8.74 10.21 -21.25
CA GLU A 234 9.35 10.84 -20.07
C GLU A 234 8.52 10.56 -18.81
N GLY A 235 7.19 10.57 -18.95
CA GLY A 235 6.25 10.23 -17.87
C GLY A 235 6.41 8.80 -17.40
N VAL A 236 6.50 7.86 -18.31
CA VAL A 236 6.75 6.44 -18.01
C VAL A 236 8.10 6.26 -17.30
N GLU A 237 9.17 6.83 -17.85
CA GLU A 237 10.52 6.75 -17.25
C GLU A 237 10.55 7.34 -15.83
N THR A 238 9.90 8.49 -15.65
CA THR A 238 9.81 9.16 -14.35
C THR A 238 9.03 8.32 -13.34
N ALA A 239 7.88 7.77 -13.72
CA ALA A 239 7.08 6.93 -12.85
C ALA A 239 7.79 5.61 -12.48
N VAL A 240 8.46 4.97 -13.43
CA VAL A 240 9.29 3.77 -13.16
C VAL A 240 10.42 4.08 -12.19
N TRP A 241 11.07 5.25 -12.34
CA TRP A 241 12.12 5.69 -11.43
C TRP A 241 11.58 5.92 -10.01
N LEU A 242 10.40 6.53 -9.87
CA LEU A 242 9.74 6.81 -8.59
C LEU A 242 9.22 5.55 -7.89
N GLU A 243 8.88 4.51 -8.63
CA GLU A 243 8.44 3.21 -8.10
C GLU A 243 9.59 2.43 -7.43
N HIS A 244 10.83 2.82 -7.68
CA HIS A 244 12.05 2.26 -7.06
C HIS A 244 12.30 0.76 -7.29
N GLY A 245 11.65 0.13 -8.26
CA GLY A 245 11.75 -1.30 -8.50
C GLY A 245 11.12 -2.17 -7.41
N ASN A 246 10.23 -1.59 -6.60
CA ASN A 246 9.44 -2.32 -5.61
C ASN A 246 8.44 -3.27 -6.26
N ARG A 247 7.99 -2.97 -7.48
CA ARG A 247 6.98 -3.70 -8.26
C ARG A 247 5.69 -3.91 -7.48
N HIS A 248 5.35 -2.91 -6.67
CA HIS A 248 4.25 -3.00 -5.73
C HIS A 248 2.93 -2.57 -6.36
N SER A 249 2.77 -1.31 -6.62
CA SER A 249 1.55 -0.70 -7.15
C SER A 249 1.87 0.50 -8.03
N ALA A 250 1.04 0.74 -9.02
CA ALA A 250 1.09 1.93 -9.86
C ALA A 250 -0.32 2.29 -10.35
N HIS A 251 -0.50 3.54 -10.75
CA HIS A 251 -1.79 4.04 -11.18
C HIS A 251 -1.64 4.81 -12.51
N ILE A 252 -2.68 4.77 -13.33
CA ILE A 252 -2.73 5.56 -14.57
C ILE A 252 -4.12 6.12 -14.81
N HIS A 253 -4.20 7.39 -15.14
CA HIS A 253 -5.39 8.01 -15.70
C HIS A 253 -5.15 8.29 -17.19
N SER A 254 -5.85 7.56 -18.04
CA SER A 254 -5.70 7.58 -19.48
C SER A 254 -6.93 6.98 -20.17
N LYS A 255 -7.27 7.47 -21.36
CA LYS A 255 -8.23 6.86 -22.29
C LYS A 255 -7.52 6.18 -23.46
N ASN A 256 -6.19 6.30 -23.56
CA ASN A 256 -5.39 5.68 -24.60
C ASN A 256 -4.94 4.28 -24.16
N VAL A 257 -5.46 3.25 -24.82
CA VAL A 257 -5.15 1.84 -24.52
C VAL A 257 -3.68 1.50 -24.76
N ASP A 258 -3.04 2.12 -25.75
CA ASP A 258 -1.62 1.88 -26.05
C ASP A 258 -0.73 2.48 -24.97
N ASN A 259 -1.06 3.67 -24.48
CA ASN A 259 -0.37 4.30 -23.33
C ASN A 259 -0.52 3.43 -22.08
N ILE A 260 -1.73 2.98 -21.76
CA ILE A 260 -1.99 2.09 -20.62
C ILE A 260 -1.15 0.82 -20.73
N THR A 261 -1.12 0.21 -21.92
CA THR A 261 -0.36 -1.03 -22.18
C THR A 261 1.15 -0.81 -22.04
N THR A 262 1.65 0.30 -22.57
CA THR A 262 3.08 0.66 -22.48
C THR A 262 3.49 0.88 -21.05
N TYR A 263 2.72 1.66 -20.30
CA TYR A 263 2.97 1.92 -18.89
C TYR A 263 2.92 0.64 -18.04
N ALA A 264 1.88 -0.19 -18.24
CA ALA A 264 1.71 -1.44 -17.51
C ALA A 264 2.93 -2.38 -17.66
N LYS A 265 3.45 -2.49 -18.89
CA LYS A 265 4.64 -3.30 -19.17
C LYS A 265 5.91 -2.71 -18.56
N ALA A 266 6.04 -1.39 -18.55
CA ALA A 266 7.23 -0.73 -18.06
C ALA A 266 7.33 -0.76 -16.52
N VAL A 267 6.23 -0.50 -15.82
CA VAL A 267 6.22 -0.43 -14.35
C VAL A 267 6.16 -1.82 -13.69
N ASP A 268 5.57 -2.82 -14.37
CA ASP A 268 5.55 -4.25 -13.99
C ASP A 268 5.22 -4.48 -12.50
N THR A 269 4.16 -3.86 -12.02
CA THR A 269 3.73 -3.93 -10.62
C THR A 269 2.69 -5.02 -10.36
N ALA A 270 2.58 -5.48 -9.12
CA ALA A 270 1.57 -6.44 -8.69
C ALA A 270 0.14 -5.88 -8.80
N ILE A 271 0.00 -4.56 -8.66
CA ILE A 271 -1.26 -3.83 -8.81
C ILE A 271 -1.07 -2.72 -9.83
N LEU A 272 -1.95 -2.65 -10.81
CA LEU A 272 -2.11 -1.50 -11.68
C LEU A 272 -3.57 -1.06 -11.65
N VAL A 273 -3.82 0.17 -11.19
CA VAL A 273 -5.16 0.76 -11.21
C VAL A 273 -5.28 1.74 -12.36
N LYS A 274 -6.34 1.59 -13.14
CA LYS A 274 -6.65 2.45 -14.27
C LYS A 274 -7.90 3.27 -13.99
N ASN A 275 -7.81 4.59 -14.12
CA ASN A 275 -8.95 5.52 -14.04
C ASN A 275 -9.82 5.35 -12.78
N GLY A 276 -9.18 5.16 -11.64
CA GLY A 276 -9.82 5.01 -10.35
C GLY A 276 -8.85 5.25 -9.20
N PRO A 277 -9.36 5.41 -7.98
CA PRO A 277 -8.53 5.55 -6.80
C PRO A 277 -7.86 4.21 -6.43
N SER A 278 -6.72 4.28 -5.76
CA SER A 278 -5.93 3.11 -5.37
C SER A 278 -6.71 2.01 -4.64
N TYR A 279 -7.66 2.38 -3.79
CA TYR A 279 -8.47 1.43 -3.04
C TYR A 279 -9.47 0.61 -3.89
N ALA A 280 -9.65 0.96 -5.17
CA ALA A 280 -10.39 0.13 -6.12
C ALA A 280 -9.74 -1.26 -6.25
N ALA A 281 -8.41 -1.34 -6.14
CA ALA A 281 -7.67 -2.61 -6.10
C ALA A 281 -7.97 -3.45 -4.86
N LEU A 282 -8.50 -2.86 -3.80
CA LEU A 282 -8.94 -3.57 -2.59
C LEU A 282 -10.43 -3.96 -2.64
N GLY A 283 -11.09 -3.77 -3.78
CA GLY A 283 -12.51 -4.09 -3.97
C GLY A 283 -13.48 -3.01 -3.51
N PHE A 284 -12.99 -1.80 -3.20
CA PHE A 284 -13.84 -0.68 -2.84
C PHE A 284 -14.07 0.20 -4.10
N GLY A 285 -15.20 -0.02 -4.74
CA GLY A 285 -15.54 0.66 -6.01
C GLY A 285 -14.78 0.15 -7.24
N GLY A 286 -14.16 -1.03 -7.17
CA GLY A 286 -13.42 -1.67 -8.27
C GLY A 286 -13.42 -3.18 -8.18
N GLU A 287 -12.72 -3.85 -9.10
CA GLU A 287 -12.68 -5.32 -9.25
C GLU A 287 -11.71 -6.02 -8.29
N GLY A 288 -10.99 -5.27 -7.45
CA GLY A 288 -10.07 -5.85 -6.47
C GLY A 288 -10.78 -6.64 -5.37
N TYR A 289 -10.02 -7.23 -4.49
CA TYR A 289 -10.55 -7.90 -3.30
C TYR A 289 -9.76 -7.52 -2.05
N CYS A 290 -10.42 -7.57 -0.89
CA CYS A 290 -9.89 -7.06 0.35
C CYS A 290 -8.65 -7.85 0.79
N THR A 291 -7.48 -7.25 0.64
CA THR A 291 -6.23 -7.70 1.21
C THR A 291 -5.29 -6.52 1.44
N PHE A 292 -4.47 -6.59 2.49
CA PHE A 292 -3.45 -5.59 2.80
C PHE A 292 -2.05 -6.21 2.85
N THR A 293 -1.90 -7.38 2.23
CA THR A 293 -0.61 -8.06 2.03
C THR A 293 -0.39 -8.22 0.54
N ILE A 294 0.40 -7.33 -0.04
CA ILE A 294 0.73 -7.30 -1.45
C ILE A 294 2.16 -7.84 -1.60
N ALA A 295 2.26 -9.09 -2.03
CA ALA A 295 3.50 -9.86 -2.07
C ALA A 295 4.16 -9.80 -3.46
N SER A 296 4.62 -8.62 -3.86
CA SER A 296 5.25 -8.39 -5.16
C SER A 296 6.56 -9.16 -5.33
N ARG A 297 7.44 -9.16 -4.34
CA ARG A 297 8.76 -9.82 -4.42
C ARG A 297 8.67 -11.34 -4.50
N THR A 298 7.68 -11.95 -3.90
CA THR A 298 7.47 -13.41 -3.91
C THR A 298 6.46 -13.86 -4.97
N GLY A 299 5.86 -12.91 -5.69
CA GLY A 299 5.02 -13.18 -6.84
C GLY A 299 3.57 -13.56 -6.55
N GLU A 300 3.14 -13.57 -5.28
CA GLU A 300 1.75 -13.84 -4.94
C GLU A 300 0.82 -12.66 -5.26
N GLY A 301 1.36 -11.45 -5.42
CA GLY A 301 0.59 -10.24 -5.69
C GLY A 301 -0.42 -9.94 -4.57
N LEU A 302 -1.66 -9.70 -4.93
CA LEU A 302 -2.79 -9.59 -4.00
C LEU A 302 -3.04 -10.95 -3.35
N THR A 303 -2.78 -11.08 -2.06
CA THR A 303 -2.98 -12.35 -1.34
C THR A 303 -4.46 -12.68 -1.13
N SER A 304 -4.79 -13.96 -1.18
CA SER A 304 -6.14 -14.49 -0.96
C SER A 304 -6.07 -15.79 -0.16
N ALA A 305 -7.21 -16.40 0.15
CA ALA A 305 -7.24 -17.70 0.80
C ALA A 305 -6.39 -18.76 0.04
N GLN A 306 -6.43 -18.72 -1.28
CA GLN A 306 -5.65 -19.64 -2.13
C GLN A 306 -4.13 -19.47 -1.94
N THR A 307 -3.66 -18.25 -1.68
CA THR A 307 -2.25 -17.93 -1.43
C THR A 307 -1.70 -18.67 -0.20
N PHE A 308 -2.54 -18.88 0.82
CA PHE A 308 -2.17 -19.55 2.07
C PHE A 308 -2.33 -21.05 2.04
N THR A 309 -2.62 -21.65 0.89
CA THR A 309 -2.70 -23.09 0.68
C THR A 309 -1.42 -23.62 0.02
N LYS A 310 -1.31 -24.94 -0.08
CA LYS A 310 -0.30 -25.61 -0.90
C LYS A 310 -0.96 -26.39 -2.03
N ARG A 311 -0.38 -26.30 -3.23
CA ARG A 311 -0.84 -27.12 -4.34
C ARG A 311 -0.50 -28.58 -4.07
N ARG A 312 -1.48 -29.47 -4.27
CA ARG A 312 -1.32 -30.92 -4.18
C ARG A 312 -1.90 -31.55 -5.45
N ARG A 313 -1.17 -32.50 -6.02
CA ARG A 313 -1.67 -33.34 -7.10
C ARG A 313 -2.10 -34.68 -6.48
N CYS A 314 -3.32 -35.09 -6.73
CA CYS A 314 -3.78 -36.45 -6.48
C CYS A 314 -3.87 -37.15 -7.84
N THR A 315 -3.08 -38.20 -8.02
CA THR A 315 -3.13 -39.03 -9.24
C THR A 315 -3.73 -40.36 -8.82
N MET A 316 -4.78 -40.73 -9.51
CA MET A 316 -5.45 -42.04 -9.34
C MET A 316 -5.17 -42.89 -10.56
N SER A 317 -4.70 -44.13 -10.34
CA SER A 317 -4.65 -45.18 -11.35
C SER A 317 -5.67 -46.24 -10.93
N ASP A 318 -6.24 -46.92 -11.88
CA ASP A 318 -7.38 -47.80 -11.71
C ASP A 318 -8.68 -47.09 -11.25
N SER A 319 -9.79 -47.76 -11.31
CA SER A 319 -11.10 -47.13 -11.19
C SER A 319 -11.40 -46.63 -9.78
N LEU A 320 -11.25 -45.34 -9.52
CA LEU A 320 -12.05 -44.66 -8.52
C LEU A 320 -13.28 -44.04 -9.17
N CYS A 321 -14.39 -44.67 -9.09
CA CYS A 321 -15.66 -44.20 -9.60
C CYS A 321 -16.38 -43.44 -8.49
N ILE A 322 -16.28 -42.12 -8.48
CA ILE A 322 -17.15 -41.27 -7.67
C ILE A 322 -18.39 -40.98 -8.53
N ARG A 323 -19.47 -41.69 -8.26
CA ARG A 323 -20.78 -41.47 -8.86
C ARG A 323 -21.66 -40.69 -7.90
#